data_83bd5c6bab3644694701f251ac2a32ba
#
_entry.id   83bd5c6bab3644694701f251ac2a32ba
#
_cell.length_a   1.000
_cell.length_b   1.000
_cell.length_c   1.000
_cell.angle_alpha   90.00
_cell.angle_beta   90.00
_cell.angle_gamma   90.00
#
_symmetry.space_group_name_H-M   'P 1'
#
loop_
_entity.id
_entity.type
_entity.pdbx_description
1 polymer ?
#
loop_
_entity_poly.entity_id
_entity_poly.type
_entity_poly.pdbx_seq_one_letter_code
_entity_poly.pdbx_strand_id
1 'polypeptide(L)'
;MRSKKAFLNISSNFILQIITILYGFIVPKIIITNFGSDINGLISSITQFLAYISLLESGFGPVVKATLYKPLSKKDNKEIANILKTSEKFFRNIAKVFIIYIIALCFIYPLIINNNFDKVFTISLILIISISTFAEYFFGMTYRLFLQADQKNYIISFIQIITYVISVVIVILLAYFKANIQVIKLASGLIFVLRPIMQNWYVKRKYNICFNEARSDYKLKQKWDGLAQHIAAVIHGNTDITILSIMCNLTEVSVYSVYNLVVKGIKQFAQIFSTGIDASFGDMIAKNEKENLCKKFNTYEVLYFTIITILFTCTMILIVPFVSVYTKNITDANYIRHLFGYLIVISEYVWAIRLPYSSLILSAGHFKETRIGAWVECLTNIILSIILVFNYGIIGVTIGTIVAMTIRTSEFIYHANKHILNRNINISIKKIALILIETIIIVFISNYLPYLDNTNYINWILNAVMTIILASAICIPINFILYKNEFKELINTFKKIIKRKKYE
;
A
#
# COMPACT_ATOMS: atom_id res chain seq x y z
N MET A 1 15.75 24.50 9.88
CA MET A 1 15.55 23.98 8.51
C MET A 1 15.03 22.54 8.45
N ARG A 2 15.53 21.59 9.25
CA ARG A 2 15.07 20.18 9.25
C ARG A 2 13.58 20.03 9.66
N SER A 3 13.16 20.72 10.70
CA SER A 3 11.78 20.71 11.20
C SER A 3 10.77 21.23 10.14
N LYS A 4 11.11 22.28 9.38
CA LYS A 4 10.26 22.81 8.29
C LYS A 4 10.11 21.81 7.14
N LYS A 5 11.20 21.15 6.72
CA LYS A 5 11.13 20.08 5.70
C LYS A 5 10.29 18.89 6.17
N ALA A 6 10.46 18.47 7.44
CA ALA A 6 9.69 17.39 8.01
C ALA A 6 8.19 17.70 8.03
N PHE A 7 7.80 18.92 8.47
CA PHE A 7 6.41 19.35 8.46
C PHE A 7 5.82 19.36 7.04
N LEU A 8 6.56 19.95 6.06
CA LEU A 8 6.11 19.96 4.66
C LEU A 8 5.94 18.54 4.10
N ASN A 9 6.87 17.63 4.41
CA ASN A 9 6.76 16.23 3.96
C ASN A 9 5.54 15.54 4.55
N ILE A 10 5.28 15.71 5.84
CA ILE A 10 4.12 15.10 6.51
C ILE A 10 2.82 15.66 5.93
N SER A 11 2.68 16.98 5.86
CA SER A 11 1.45 17.62 5.37
C SER A 11 1.19 17.30 3.89
N SER A 12 2.21 17.37 3.04
CA SER A 12 2.05 17.06 1.61
C SER A 12 1.73 15.57 1.37
N ASN A 13 2.35 14.66 2.13
CA ASN A 13 2.03 13.25 2.04
C ASN A 13 0.61 12.95 2.51
N PHE A 14 0.14 13.60 3.57
CA PHE A 14 -1.24 13.45 4.05
C PHE A 14 -2.26 13.90 2.98
N ILE A 15 -2.05 15.08 2.38
CA ILE A 15 -2.91 15.59 1.30
C ILE A 15 -2.86 14.65 0.08
N LEU A 16 -1.65 14.20 -0.31
CA LEU A 16 -1.50 13.24 -1.41
C LEU A 16 -2.28 11.96 -1.14
N GLN A 17 -2.25 11.46 0.08
CA GLN A 17 -2.97 10.26 0.48
C GLN A 17 -4.48 10.39 0.25
N ILE A 18 -5.07 11.51 0.72
CA ILE A 18 -6.48 11.82 0.51
C ILE A 18 -6.80 11.88 -0.99
N ILE A 19 -6.00 12.59 -1.77
CA ILE A 19 -6.22 12.74 -3.21
C ILE A 19 -6.06 11.41 -3.94
N THR A 20 -5.12 10.56 -3.54
CA THR A 20 -4.93 9.22 -4.11
C THR A 20 -6.15 8.33 -3.84
N ILE A 21 -6.70 8.40 -2.63
CA ILE A 21 -7.92 7.66 -2.28
C ILE A 21 -9.10 8.15 -3.12
N LEU A 22 -9.31 9.47 -3.20
CA LEU A 22 -10.39 10.06 -4.02
C LEU A 22 -10.24 9.68 -5.50
N TYR A 23 -9.02 9.77 -6.05
CA TYR A 23 -8.72 9.33 -7.42
C TYR A 23 -9.08 7.85 -7.61
N GLY A 24 -8.69 7.00 -6.65
CA GLY A 24 -8.97 5.58 -6.65
C GLY A 24 -10.45 5.23 -6.63
N PHE A 25 -11.31 6.08 -6.05
CA PHE A 25 -12.76 5.89 -6.08
C PHE A 25 -13.43 6.53 -7.30
N ILE A 26 -13.02 7.73 -7.70
CA ILE A 26 -13.68 8.47 -8.79
C ILE A 26 -13.45 7.80 -10.14
N VAL A 27 -12.22 7.48 -10.48
CA VAL A 27 -11.88 6.99 -11.83
C VAL A 27 -12.47 5.60 -12.12
N PRO A 28 -12.36 4.58 -11.25
CA PRO A 28 -13.02 3.30 -11.50
C PRO A 28 -14.55 3.42 -11.54
N LYS A 29 -15.17 4.28 -10.73
CA LYS A 29 -16.61 4.54 -10.80
C LYS A 29 -17.02 5.03 -12.18
N ILE A 30 -16.29 6.00 -12.74
CA ILE A 30 -16.55 6.52 -14.09
C ILE A 30 -16.40 5.41 -15.13
N ILE A 31 -15.35 4.58 -15.01
CA ILE A 31 -15.08 3.48 -15.95
C ILE A 31 -16.20 2.45 -15.89
N ILE A 32 -16.57 1.97 -14.72
CA ILE A 32 -17.61 0.95 -14.56
C ILE A 32 -18.96 1.48 -15.09
N THR A 33 -19.31 2.72 -14.76
CA THR A 33 -20.59 3.32 -15.16
C THR A 33 -20.70 3.53 -16.67
N ASN A 34 -19.60 3.88 -17.36
CA ASN A 34 -19.64 4.21 -18.78
C ASN A 34 -19.25 3.05 -19.71
N PHE A 35 -18.43 2.11 -19.22
CA PHE A 35 -17.84 1.05 -20.04
C PHE A 35 -18.09 -0.36 -19.51
N GLY A 36 -18.71 -0.50 -18.34
CA GLY A 36 -19.04 -1.78 -17.73
C GLY A 36 -17.94 -2.40 -16.88
N SER A 37 -18.35 -3.45 -16.17
CA SER A 37 -17.52 -4.16 -15.20
C SER A 37 -16.37 -4.91 -15.85
N ASP A 38 -16.57 -5.53 -17.01
CA ASP A 38 -15.53 -6.28 -17.71
C ASP A 38 -14.35 -5.41 -18.14
N ILE A 39 -14.62 -4.19 -18.61
CA ILE A 39 -13.55 -3.24 -18.97
C ILE A 39 -12.78 -2.77 -17.72
N ASN A 40 -13.47 -2.53 -16.61
CA ASN A 40 -12.79 -2.21 -15.35
C ASN A 40 -11.94 -3.38 -14.86
N GLY A 41 -12.45 -4.60 -14.98
CA GLY A 41 -11.70 -5.83 -14.68
C GLY A 41 -10.48 -5.98 -15.57
N LEU A 42 -10.62 -5.77 -16.88
CA LEU A 42 -9.52 -5.82 -17.85
C LEU A 42 -8.42 -4.82 -17.51
N ILE A 43 -8.78 -3.57 -17.22
CA ILE A 43 -7.82 -2.53 -16.82
C ILE A 43 -7.11 -2.90 -15.52
N SER A 44 -7.85 -3.39 -14.53
CA SER A 44 -7.30 -3.83 -13.24
C SER A 44 -6.33 -4.99 -13.43
N SER A 45 -6.70 -5.97 -14.24
CA SER A 45 -5.87 -7.12 -14.59
C SER A 45 -4.58 -6.68 -15.32
N ILE A 46 -4.67 -5.90 -16.40
CA ILE A 46 -3.51 -5.40 -17.14
C ILE A 46 -2.56 -4.62 -16.20
N THR A 47 -3.12 -3.73 -15.38
CA THR A 47 -2.32 -2.94 -14.42
C THR A 47 -1.57 -3.85 -13.45
N GLN A 48 -2.19 -4.93 -13.02
CA GLN A 48 -1.61 -5.89 -12.10
C GLN A 48 -0.47 -6.69 -12.74
N PHE A 49 -0.66 -7.16 -13.99
CA PHE A 49 0.42 -7.80 -14.73
C PHE A 49 1.60 -6.86 -14.95
N LEU A 50 1.36 -5.61 -15.34
CA LEU A 50 2.43 -4.62 -15.51
C LEU A 50 3.18 -4.31 -14.20
N ALA A 51 2.55 -4.44 -13.04
CA ALA A 51 3.17 -4.19 -11.74
C ALA A 51 4.28 -5.21 -11.39
N TYR A 52 4.30 -6.39 -11.98
CA TYR A 52 5.37 -7.38 -11.75
C TYR A 52 6.76 -6.91 -12.19
N ILE A 53 6.86 -5.89 -13.04
CA ILE A 53 8.18 -5.30 -13.38
C ILE A 53 8.93 -4.81 -12.14
N SER A 54 8.21 -4.42 -11.09
CA SER A 54 8.81 -3.98 -9.84
C SER A 54 9.65 -5.06 -9.12
N LEU A 55 9.48 -6.34 -9.50
CA LEU A 55 10.35 -7.42 -9.03
C LEU A 55 11.81 -7.20 -9.45
N LEU A 56 12.05 -6.61 -10.61
CA LEU A 56 13.40 -6.33 -11.10
C LEU A 56 14.08 -5.15 -10.38
N GLU A 57 13.28 -4.30 -9.74
CA GLU A 57 13.79 -3.18 -8.94
C GLU A 57 14.40 -3.64 -7.61
N SER A 58 14.03 -4.80 -7.13
CA SER A 58 14.27 -5.46 -5.83
C SER A 58 15.47 -4.94 -5.04
N GLY A 59 15.23 -4.12 -4.01
CA GLY A 59 16.26 -3.68 -3.07
C GLY A 59 17.21 -2.59 -3.59
N PHE A 60 17.22 -2.26 -4.89
CA PHE A 60 18.12 -1.25 -5.46
C PHE A 60 17.77 0.17 -4.98
N GLY A 61 16.50 0.51 -4.91
CA GLY A 61 16.03 1.81 -4.45
C GLY A 61 16.54 2.21 -3.06
N PRO A 62 16.37 1.39 -2.01
CA PRO A 62 16.93 1.63 -0.69
C PRO A 62 18.45 1.78 -0.69
N VAL A 63 19.18 1.01 -1.50
CA VAL A 63 20.65 1.10 -1.61
C VAL A 63 21.07 2.44 -2.19
N VAL A 64 20.43 2.91 -3.25
CA VAL A 64 20.69 4.23 -3.86
C VAL A 64 20.46 5.33 -2.83
N LYS A 65 19.32 5.30 -2.12
CA LYS A 65 19.02 6.30 -1.08
C LYS A 65 20.07 6.32 0.03
N ALA A 66 20.43 5.16 0.56
CA ALA A 66 21.43 5.04 1.62
C ALA A 66 22.81 5.56 1.18
N THR A 67 23.20 5.26 -0.07
CA THR A 67 24.48 5.73 -0.64
C THR A 67 24.49 7.26 -0.84
N LEU A 68 23.34 7.87 -1.15
CA LEU A 68 23.21 9.32 -1.36
C LEU A 68 23.29 10.15 -0.07
N TYR A 69 23.00 9.59 1.12
CA TYR A 69 22.96 10.39 2.35
C TYR A 69 24.27 11.10 2.69
N LYS A 70 25.40 10.38 2.57
CA LYS A 70 26.73 10.93 2.91
C LYS A 70 27.16 12.02 1.90
N PRO A 71 27.13 11.81 0.57
CA PRO A 71 27.44 12.85 -0.42
C PRO A 71 26.53 14.07 -0.31
N LEU A 72 25.21 13.87 -0.06
CA LEU A 72 24.27 14.99 0.15
C LEU A 72 24.63 15.81 1.39
N SER A 73 25.03 15.19 2.49
CA SER A 73 25.45 15.90 3.70
C SER A 73 26.73 16.72 3.51
N LYS A 74 27.66 16.23 2.66
CA LYS A 74 28.92 16.89 2.31
C LYS A 74 28.81 17.86 1.14
N LYS A 75 27.66 17.88 0.44
CA LYS A 75 27.45 18.61 -0.82
C LYS A 75 28.45 18.21 -1.92
N ASP A 76 28.86 16.95 -1.94
CA ASP A 76 29.77 16.41 -2.96
C ASP A 76 29.00 16.13 -4.26
N ASN A 77 28.92 17.17 -5.10
CA ASN A 77 28.16 17.12 -6.37
C ASN A 77 28.75 16.10 -7.36
N LYS A 78 30.06 15.79 -7.29
CA LYS A 78 30.71 14.81 -8.17
C LYS A 78 30.32 13.39 -7.79
N GLU A 79 30.36 13.05 -6.51
CA GLU A 79 29.92 11.73 -6.02
C GLU A 79 28.42 11.55 -6.23
N ILE A 80 27.60 12.56 -5.97
CA ILE A 80 26.16 12.56 -6.29
C ILE A 80 25.92 12.25 -7.78
N ALA A 81 26.64 12.95 -8.69
CA ALA A 81 26.51 12.73 -10.11
C ALA A 81 26.85 11.29 -10.53
N ASN A 82 27.89 10.69 -9.97
CA ASN A 82 28.28 9.31 -10.25
C ASN A 82 27.20 8.31 -9.79
N ILE A 83 26.65 8.49 -8.60
CA ILE A 83 25.57 7.64 -8.06
C ILE A 83 24.33 7.76 -8.94
N LEU A 84 23.92 8.98 -9.30
CA LEU A 84 22.75 9.21 -10.15
C LEU A 84 22.92 8.62 -11.54
N LYS A 85 24.08 8.79 -12.17
CA LYS A 85 24.36 8.23 -13.52
C LYS A 85 24.36 6.70 -13.51
N THR A 86 24.92 6.08 -12.47
CA THR A 86 24.84 4.63 -12.27
C THR A 86 23.42 4.17 -12.08
N SER A 87 22.63 4.90 -11.29
CA SER A 87 21.21 4.60 -11.06
C SER A 87 20.38 4.76 -12.33
N GLU A 88 20.63 5.81 -13.12
CA GLU A 88 19.97 5.99 -14.45
C GLU A 88 20.24 4.81 -15.37
N LYS A 89 21.51 4.37 -15.47
CA LYS A 89 21.86 3.20 -16.30
C LYS A 89 21.11 1.95 -15.87
N PHE A 90 21.00 1.73 -14.55
CA PHE A 90 20.27 0.58 -14.00
C PHE A 90 18.77 0.65 -14.35
N PHE A 91 18.11 1.76 -14.07
CA PHE A 91 16.66 1.90 -14.33
C PHE A 91 16.34 1.93 -15.84
N ARG A 92 17.20 2.50 -16.66
CA ARG A 92 17.07 2.40 -18.14
C ARG A 92 17.19 0.97 -18.64
N ASN A 93 18.03 0.15 -18.03
CA ASN A 93 18.09 -1.27 -18.37
C ASN A 93 16.80 -2.00 -17.94
N ILE A 94 16.22 -1.69 -16.77
CA ILE A 94 14.89 -2.18 -16.40
C ILE A 94 13.84 -1.74 -17.41
N ALA A 95 13.85 -0.48 -17.85
CA ALA A 95 12.93 0.01 -18.87
C ALA A 95 13.06 -0.74 -20.20
N LYS A 96 14.28 -1.12 -20.62
CA LYS A 96 14.49 -1.96 -21.82
C LYS A 96 13.92 -3.37 -21.63
N VAL A 97 14.16 -4.00 -20.48
CA VAL A 97 13.57 -5.30 -20.15
C VAL A 97 12.05 -5.19 -20.09
N PHE A 98 11.51 -4.07 -19.59
CA PHE A 98 10.08 -3.80 -19.58
C PHE A 98 9.46 -3.75 -20.96
N ILE A 99 10.16 -3.20 -21.98
CA ILE A 99 9.67 -3.24 -23.38
C ILE A 99 9.54 -4.70 -23.84
N ILE A 100 10.55 -5.54 -23.58
CA ILE A 100 10.51 -6.97 -23.95
C ILE A 100 9.35 -7.64 -23.23
N TYR A 101 9.15 -7.32 -21.94
CA TYR A 101 8.03 -7.84 -21.15
C TYR A 101 6.66 -7.41 -21.71
N ILE A 102 6.51 -6.14 -22.11
CA ILE A 102 5.27 -5.63 -22.73
C ILE A 102 4.99 -6.38 -24.05
N ILE A 103 6.01 -6.56 -24.88
CA ILE A 103 5.86 -7.30 -26.15
C ILE A 103 5.40 -8.74 -25.85
N ALA A 104 6.06 -9.44 -24.92
CA ALA A 104 5.64 -10.78 -24.51
C ALA A 104 4.20 -10.78 -23.97
N LEU A 105 3.85 -9.78 -23.14
CA LEU A 105 2.50 -9.66 -22.60
C LEU A 105 1.45 -9.42 -23.69
N CYS A 106 1.74 -8.63 -24.73
CA CYS A 106 0.83 -8.42 -25.86
C CYS A 106 0.49 -9.73 -26.61
N PHE A 107 1.42 -10.69 -26.66
CA PHE A 107 1.17 -12.00 -27.26
C PHE A 107 0.51 -12.98 -26.29
N ILE A 108 0.99 -13.05 -25.05
CA ILE A 108 0.60 -14.08 -24.08
C ILE A 108 -0.74 -13.74 -23.42
N TYR A 109 -0.97 -12.47 -23.05
CA TYR A 109 -2.14 -12.06 -22.28
C TYR A 109 -3.47 -12.36 -22.98
N PRO A 110 -3.66 -12.04 -24.28
CA PRO A 110 -4.91 -12.37 -24.99
C PRO A 110 -5.16 -13.87 -25.20
N LEU A 111 -4.14 -14.73 -24.97
CA LEU A 111 -4.26 -16.19 -25.06
C LEU A 111 -4.64 -16.82 -23.72
N ILE A 112 -4.21 -16.21 -22.61
CA ILE A 112 -4.40 -16.76 -21.27
C ILE A 112 -5.70 -16.25 -20.64
N ILE A 113 -6.03 -14.98 -20.87
CA ILE A 113 -7.21 -14.36 -20.27
C ILE A 113 -8.43 -14.69 -21.12
N ASN A 114 -9.36 -15.42 -20.51
CA ASN A 114 -10.63 -15.73 -21.15
C ASN A 114 -11.51 -14.47 -21.14
N ASN A 115 -11.56 -13.76 -22.25
CA ASN A 115 -12.36 -12.56 -22.40
C ASN A 115 -13.02 -12.51 -23.79
N ASN A 116 -14.12 -11.76 -23.88
CA ASN A 116 -14.87 -11.56 -25.11
C ASN A 116 -14.35 -10.36 -25.94
N PHE A 117 -13.24 -9.74 -25.54
CA PHE A 117 -12.70 -8.57 -26.23
C PHE A 117 -11.81 -8.97 -27.41
N ASP A 118 -11.88 -8.15 -28.46
CA ASP A 118 -10.94 -8.29 -29.57
C ASP A 118 -9.49 -8.18 -29.12
N LYS A 119 -8.62 -9.01 -29.73
CA LYS A 119 -7.19 -9.03 -29.40
C LYS A 119 -6.52 -7.67 -29.62
N VAL A 120 -6.90 -6.95 -30.70
CA VAL A 120 -6.35 -5.63 -31.00
C VAL A 120 -6.75 -4.63 -29.92
N PHE A 121 -8.00 -4.68 -29.46
CA PHE A 121 -8.48 -3.85 -28.34
C PHE A 121 -7.66 -4.11 -27.06
N THR A 122 -7.47 -5.36 -26.70
CA THR A 122 -6.71 -5.75 -25.49
C THR A 122 -5.23 -5.32 -25.60
N ILE A 123 -4.59 -5.56 -26.73
CA ILE A 123 -3.20 -5.14 -27.00
C ILE A 123 -3.07 -3.61 -26.92
N SER A 124 -4.01 -2.88 -27.52
CA SER A 124 -3.99 -1.41 -27.46
C SER A 124 -4.03 -0.88 -26.02
N LEU A 125 -4.85 -1.48 -25.14
CA LEU A 125 -4.90 -1.12 -23.72
C LEU A 125 -3.62 -1.47 -22.97
N ILE A 126 -3.00 -2.63 -23.25
CA ILE A 126 -1.70 -3.01 -22.66
C ILE A 126 -0.66 -1.94 -22.98
N LEU A 127 -0.54 -1.58 -24.27
CA LEU A 127 0.42 -0.57 -24.73
C LEU A 127 0.15 0.80 -24.08
N ILE A 128 -1.10 1.25 -24.06
CA ILE A 128 -1.49 2.55 -23.50
C ILE A 128 -1.20 2.61 -21.99
N ILE A 129 -1.58 1.59 -21.23
CA ILE A 129 -1.41 1.60 -19.76
C ILE A 129 0.09 1.48 -19.41
N SER A 130 0.89 0.82 -20.22
CA SER A 130 2.33 0.65 -19.97
C SER A 130 3.14 1.94 -20.15
N ILE A 131 2.65 2.96 -20.88
CA ILE A 131 3.37 4.19 -21.20
C ILE A 131 3.86 4.91 -19.91
N SER A 132 2.98 5.06 -18.93
CA SER A 132 3.32 5.77 -17.70
C SER A 132 4.37 5.02 -16.87
N THR A 133 4.28 3.69 -16.80
CA THR A 133 5.24 2.83 -16.09
C THR A 133 6.60 2.86 -16.80
N PHE A 134 6.62 2.76 -18.13
CA PHE A 134 7.86 2.91 -18.90
C PHE A 134 8.53 4.27 -18.63
N ALA A 135 7.78 5.35 -18.68
CA ALA A 135 8.30 6.69 -18.45
C ALA A 135 8.86 6.85 -17.03
N GLU A 136 8.23 6.26 -16.02
CA GLU A 136 8.72 6.28 -14.64
C GLU A 136 10.10 5.63 -14.53
N TYR A 137 10.29 4.44 -15.08
CA TYR A 137 11.59 3.75 -15.07
C TYR A 137 12.64 4.46 -15.92
N PHE A 138 12.27 4.96 -17.09
CA PHE A 138 13.22 5.55 -18.00
C PHE A 138 13.68 6.96 -17.60
N PHE A 139 12.77 7.81 -17.09
CA PHE A 139 13.03 9.22 -16.79
C PHE A 139 13.00 9.59 -15.33
N GLY A 140 12.27 8.85 -14.46
CA GLY A 140 11.82 9.35 -13.16
C GLY A 140 12.48 8.70 -11.96
N MET A 141 12.65 7.40 -11.94
CA MET A 141 12.95 6.63 -10.74
C MET A 141 14.22 7.13 -10.01
N THR A 142 15.29 7.42 -10.76
CA THR A 142 16.53 7.96 -10.20
C THR A 142 16.32 9.28 -9.46
N TYR A 143 15.59 10.20 -10.07
CA TYR A 143 15.36 11.53 -9.50
C TYR A 143 14.39 11.52 -8.34
N ARG A 144 13.42 10.61 -8.38
CA ARG A 144 12.51 10.33 -7.26
C ARG A 144 13.29 9.86 -6.03
N LEU A 145 14.19 8.88 -6.19
CA LEU A 145 15.04 8.39 -5.10
C LEU A 145 15.97 9.48 -4.56
N PHE A 146 16.53 10.33 -5.43
CA PHE A 146 17.34 11.45 -5.05
C PHE A 146 16.58 12.47 -4.18
N LEU A 147 15.38 12.88 -4.62
CA LEU A 147 14.54 13.80 -3.85
C LEU A 147 14.12 13.21 -2.49
N GLN A 148 13.87 11.89 -2.44
CA GLN A 148 13.61 11.19 -1.18
C GLN A 148 14.82 11.24 -0.26
N ALA A 149 16.03 10.99 -0.77
CA ALA A 149 17.28 11.03 0.00
C ALA A 149 17.59 12.45 0.52
N ASP A 150 17.29 13.51 -0.27
CA ASP A 150 17.43 14.93 0.16
C ASP A 150 16.28 15.43 1.05
N GLN A 151 15.40 14.53 1.52
CA GLN A 151 14.23 14.87 2.37
C GLN A 151 13.29 15.91 1.71
N LYS A 152 13.17 15.88 0.39
CA LYS A 152 12.27 16.73 -0.41
C LYS A 152 11.09 15.93 -1.00
N ASN A 153 10.56 14.99 -0.24
CA ASN A 153 9.41 14.17 -0.67
C ASN A 153 8.18 15.03 -0.96
N TYR A 154 8.05 16.20 -0.32
CA TYR A 154 6.97 17.15 -0.57
C TYR A 154 6.88 17.61 -2.04
N ILE A 155 8.01 17.64 -2.77
CA ILE A 155 8.02 17.99 -4.21
C ILE A 155 7.39 16.89 -5.03
N ILE A 156 7.75 15.63 -4.72
CA ILE A 156 7.16 14.46 -5.35
C ILE A 156 5.66 14.44 -5.11
N SER A 157 5.25 14.65 -3.86
CA SER A 157 3.83 14.69 -3.47
C SER A 157 3.07 15.80 -4.20
N PHE A 158 3.65 16.99 -4.32
CA PHE A 158 3.02 18.12 -5.01
C PHE A 158 2.81 17.84 -6.51
N ILE A 159 3.83 17.29 -7.18
CA ILE A 159 3.72 16.88 -8.60
C ILE A 159 2.63 15.81 -8.77
N GLN A 160 2.57 14.84 -7.85
CA GLN A 160 1.55 13.78 -7.90
C GLN A 160 0.14 14.33 -7.65
N ILE A 161 -0.03 15.25 -6.71
CA ILE A 161 -1.31 15.92 -6.43
C ILE A 161 -1.83 16.61 -7.69
N ILE A 162 -1.00 17.46 -8.32
CA ILE A 162 -1.37 18.19 -9.53
C ILE A 162 -1.77 17.23 -10.64
N THR A 163 -0.98 16.21 -10.89
CA THR A 163 -1.25 15.24 -11.96
C THR A 163 -2.48 14.39 -11.70
N TYR A 164 -2.80 14.05 -10.44
CA TYR A 164 -4.05 13.36 -10.10
C TYR A 164 -5.26 14.24 -10.36
N VAL A 165 -5.22 15.52 -9.91
CA VAL A 165 -6.34 16.46 -10.12
C VAL A 165 -6.57 16.69 -11.60
N ILE A 166 -5.53 16.95 -12.39
CA ILE A 166 -5.66 17.13 -13.84
C ILE A 166 -6.20 15.87 -14.50
N SER A 167 -5.70 14.69 -14.11
CA SER A 167 -6.18 13.41 -14.65
C SER A 167 -7.66 13.16 -14.36
N VAL A 168 -8.13 13.44 -13.14
CA VAL A 168 -9.57 13.31 -12.81
C VAL A 168 -10.43 14.23 -13.68
N VAL A 169 -10.04 15.50 -13.80
CA VAL A 169 -10.78 16.48 -14.63
C VAL A 169 -10.85 16.00 -16.08
N ILE A 170 -9.73 15.57 -16.66
CA ILE A 170 -9.70 15.10 -18.05
C ILE A 170 -10.51 13.81 -18.22
N VAL A 171 -10.44 12.87 -17.28
CA VAL A 171 -11.26 11.64 -17.33
C VAL A 171 -12.76 11.98 -17.29
N ILE A 172 -13.18 12.92 -16.42
CA ILE A 172 -14.58 13.35 -16.35
C ILE A 172 -15.01 13.99 -17.67
N LEU A 173 -14.21 14.92 -18.23
CA LEU A 173 -14.52 15.59 -19.48
C LEU A 173 -14.62 14.61 -20.66
N LEU A 174 -13.63 13.72 -20.81
CA LEU A 174 -13.62 12.73 -21.88
C LEU A 174 -14.78 11.73 -21.76
N ALA A 175 -15.12 11.31 -20.54
CA ALA A 175 -16.28 10.46 -20.29
C ALA A 175 -17.60 11.18 -20.62
N TYR A 176 -17.73 12.47 -20.28
CA TYR A 176 -18.89 13.30 -20.65
C TYR A 176 -19.05 13.40 -22.17
N PHE A 177 -17.95 13.56 -22.93
CA PHE A 177 -17.96 13.56 -24.40
C PHE A 177 -18.04 12.15 -25.02
N LYS A 178 -18.27 11.10 -24.21
CA LYS A 178 -18.39 9.70 -24.66
C LYS A 178 -17.17 9.22 -25.45
N ALA A 179 -15.96 9.69 -25.10
CA ALA A 179 -14.73 9.23 -25.70
C ALA A 179 -14.47 7.74 -25.39
N ASN A 180 -13.82 7.04 -26.31
CA ASN A 180 -13.46 5.64 -26.13
C ASN A 180 -12.51 5.45 -24.94
N ILE A 181 -12.55 4.27 -24.31
CA ILE A 181 -11.73 3.96 -23.12
C ILE A 181 -10.22 4.08 -23.40
N GLN A 182 -9.77 3.74 -24.63
CA GLN A 182 -8.37 3.91 -25.05
C GLN A 182 -7.96 5.38 -24.98
N VAL A 183 -8.79 6.32 -25.45
CA VAL A 183 -8.52 7.76 -25.42
C VAL A 183 -8.43 8.25 -23.98
N ILE A 184 -9.34 7.82 -23.12
CA ILE A 184 -9.38 8.18 -21.69
C ILE A 184 -8.11 7.67 -21.00
N LYS A 185 -7.72 6.42 -21.24
CA LYS A 185 -6.52 5.83 -20.65
C LYS A 185 -5.24 6.43 -21.19
N LEU A 186 -5.18 6.73 -22.48
CA LEU A 186 -4.06 7.42 -23.09
C LEU A 186 -3.85 8.81 -22.51
N ALA A 187 -4.92 9.61 -22.40
CA ALA A 187 -4.86 10.94 -21.81
C ALA A 187 -4.36 10.89 -20.36
N SER A 188 -4.92 9.99 -19.54
CA SER A 188 -4.44 9.78 -18.15
C SER A 188 -2.98 9.34 -18.12
N GLY A 189 -2.59 8.42 -18.99
CA GLY A 189 -1.21 7.92 -19.10
C GLY A 189 -0.22 9.04 -19.44
N LEU A 190 -0.55 9.89 -20.41
CA LEU A 190 0.28 11.03 -20.81
C LEU A 190 0.43 12.06 -19.67
N ILE A 191 -0.63 12.32 -18.90
CA ILE A 191 -0.54 13.19 -17.72
C ILE A 191 0.44 12.58 -16.70
N PHE A 192 0.41 11.27 -16.51
CA PHE A 192 1.32 10.63 -15.56
C PHE A 192 2.77 10.58 -16.04
N VAL A 193 3.01 10.62 -17.36
CA VAL A 193 4.37 10.82 -17.92
C VAL A 193 4.96 12.17 -17.52
N LEU A 194 4.16 13.19 -17.25
CA LEU A 194 4.65 14.47 -16.76
C LEU A 194 5.37 14.36 -15.40
N ARG A 195 5.00 13.40 -14.57
CA ARG A 195 5.61 13.20 -13.22
C ARG A 195 7.12 13.01 -13.29
N PRO A 196 7.64 11.96 -13.96
CA PRO A 196 9.07 11.74 -14.08
C PRO A 196 9.78 12.88 -14.81
N ILE A 197 9.16 13.49 -15.80
CA ILE A 197 9.74 14.62 -16.53
C ILE A 197 9.89 15.83 -15.60
N MET A 198 8.86 16.20 -14.84
CA MET A 198 8.91 17.32 -13.90
C MET A 198 9.92 17.09 -12.77
N GLN A 199 10.03 15.86 -12.24
CA GLN A 199 11.03 15.50 -11.22
C GLN A 199 12.46 15.65 -11.77
N ASN A 200 12.72 15.13 -12.97
CA ASN A 200 13.98 15.24 -13.66
C ASN A 200 14.35 16.71 -13.92
N TRP A 201 13.42 17.47 -14.51
CA TRP A 201 13.60 18.90 -14.77
C TRP A 201 13.90 19.70 -13.50
N TYR A 202 13.13 19.45 -12.41
CA TYR A 202 13.35 20.11 -11.14
C TYR A 202 14.76 19.84 -10.58
N VAL A 203 15.20 18.58 -10.58
CA VAL A 203 16.52 18.22 -10.06
C VAL A 203 17.61 18.86 -10.91
N LYS A 204 17.55 18.75 -12.22
CA LYS A 204 18.56 19.34 -13.12
C LYS A 204 18.65 20.87 -13.01
N ARG A 205 17.53 21.54 -12.79
CA ARG A 205 17.50 23.01 -12.66
C ARG A 205 17.94 23.51 -11.28
N LYS A 206 17.60 22.77 -10.22
CA LYS A 206 17.79 23.24 -8.84
C LYS A 206 19.12 22.81 -8.24
N TYR A 207 19.75 21.79 -8.79
CA TYR A 207 21.01 21.27 -8.30
C TYR A 207 22.09 21.40 -9.39
N ASN A 208 23.22 21.98 -9.01
CA ASN A 208 24.37 22.13 -9.91
C ASN A 208 25.15 20.81 -9.98
N ILE A 209 24.55 19.80 -10.60
CA ILE A 209 25.14 18.47 -10.72
C ILE A 209 25.76 18.36 -12.13
N CYS A 210 27.09 18.21 -12.20
CA CYS A 210 27.81 18.03 -13.46
C CYS A 210 27.73 16.59 -13.95
N PHE A 211 26.73 16.27 -14.77
CA PHE A 211 26.54 14.92 -15.34
C PHE A 211 27.56 14.55 -16.43
N ASN A 212 28.21 15.53 -17.05
CA ASN A 212 29.13 15.28 -18.18
C ASN A 212 30.40 14.52 -17.75
N GLU A 213 30.90 14.77 -16.54
CA GLU A 213 32.08 14.10 -15.97
C GLU A 213 31.74 12.88 -15.12
N ALA A 214 30.48 12.56 -14.97
CA ALA A 214 30.05 11.51 -14.07
C ALA A 214 30.33 10.11 -14.65
N ARG A 215 30.81 9.18 -13.82
CA ARG A 215 31.01 7.79 -14.18
C ARG A 215 29.74 6.95 -13.90
N SER A 216 29.49 5.97 -14.73
CA SER A 216 28.31 5.07 -14.61
C SER A 216 28.65 3.69 -14.01
N ASP A 217 29.80 3.57 -13.36
CA ASP A 217 30.35 2.34 -12.79
C ASP A 217 30.57 2.42 -11.27
N TYR A 218 29.90 3.35 -10.61
CA TYR A 218 29.97 3.50 -9.15
C TYR A 218 29.48 2.22 -8.45
N LYS A 219 30.32 1.58 -7.62
CA LYS A 219 30.00 0.33 -6.95
C LYS A 219 28.99 0.56 -5.84
N LEU A 220 27.72 0.26 -6.13
CA LEU A 220 26.66 0.20 -5.14
C LEU A 220 26.74 -1.16 -4.43
N LYS A 221 27.00 -1.15 -3.12
CA LYS A 221 27.02 -2.39 -2.31
C LYS A 221 25.58 -2.88 -2.14
N GLN A 222 25.15 -3.78 -3.01
CA GLN A 222 23.82 -4.35 -2.97
C GLN A 222 23.73 -5.39 -1.83
N LYS A 223 22.76 -5.21 -0.94
CA LYS A 223 22.43 -6.18 0.10
C LYS A 223 21.23 -7.02 -0.37
N TRP A 224 21.49 -8.28 -0.68
CA TRP A 224 20.46 -9.21 -1.16
C TRP A 224 19.50 -9.72 -0.07
N ASP A 225 19.81 -9.45 1.21
CA ASP A 225 19.05 -9.99 2.34
C ASP A 225 17.59 -9.52 2.38
N GLY A 226 17.30 -8.32 1.86
CA GLY A 226 15.95 -7.78 1.75
C GLY A 226 15.16 -8.24 0.51
N LEU A 227 15.80 -8.95 -0.43
CA LEU A 227 15.20 -9.35 -1.71
C LEU A 227 13.98 -10.25 -1.50
N ALA A 228 14.10 -11.27 -0.67
CA ALA A 228 13.01 -12.21 -0.41
C ALA A 228 11.78 -11.52 0.19
N GLN A 229 11.98 -10.56 1.10
CA GLN A 229 10.89 -9.76 1.69
C GLN A 229 10.20 -8.91 0.62
N HIS A 230 10.98 -8.31 -0.28
CA HIS A 230 10.43 -7.52 -1.38
C HIS A 230 9.64 -8.38 -2.37
N ILE A 231 10.20 -9.52 -2.79
CA ILE A 231 9.52 -10.47 -3.69
C ILE A 231 8.20 -10.94 -3.06
N ALA A 232 8.22 -11.36 -1.80
CA ALA A 232 7.02 -11.80 -1.09
C ALA A 232 5.97 -10.68 -1.02
N ALA A 233 6.37 -9.43 -0.76
CA ALA A 233 5.45 -8.30 -0.71
C ALA A 233 4.83 -7.99 -2.08
N VAL A 234 5.62 -8.05 -3.16
CA VAL A 234 5.12 -7.84 -4.54
C VAL A 234 4.17 -8.96 -4.95
N ILE A 235 4.54 -10.21 -4.70
CA ILE A 235 3.68 -11.36 -5.02
C ILE A 235 2.38 -11.26 -4.23
N HIS A 236 2.45 -11.07 -2.91
CA HIS A 236 1.26 -10.93 -2.08
C HIS A 236 0.33 -9.80 -2.59
N GLY A 237 0.87 -8.65 -2.97
CA GLY A 237 0.07 -7.52 -3.45
C GLY A 237 -0.56 -7.69 -4.83
N ASN A 238 -0.10 -8.69 -5.62
CA ASN A 238 -0.45 -8.82 -7.04
C ASN A 238 -1.07 -10.17 -7.42
N THR A 239 -0.94 -11.21 -6.58
CA THR A 239 -1.32 -12.58 -6.93
C THR A 239 -2.82 -12.76 -7.07
N ASP A 240 -3.62 -12.18 -6.19
CA ASP A 240 -5.06 -12.40 -6.14
C ASP A 240 -5.73 -11.98 -7.45
N ILE A 241 -5.49 -10.77 -7.92
CA ILE A 241 -6.04 -10.28 -9.21
C ILE A 241 -5.49 -11.11 -10.38
N THR A 242 -4.23 -11.54 -10.32
CA THR A 242 -3.64 -12.36 -11.38
C THR A 242 -4.32 -13.72 -11.48
N ILE A 243 -4.52 -14.40 -10.36
CA ILE A 243 -5.21 -15.70 -10.31
C ILE A 243 -6.65 -15.56 -10.79
N LEU A 244 -7.37 -14.54 -10.30
CA LEU A 244 -8.74 -14.26 -10.74
C LEU A 244 -8.83 -13.94 -12.23
N SER A 245 -7.85 -13.22 -12.78
CA SER A 245 -7.82 -12.91 -14.20
C SER A 245 -7.63 -14.14 -15.09
N ILE A 246 -6.82 -15.10 -14.63
CA ILE A 246 -6.50 -16.32 -15.41
C ILE A 246 -7.59 -17.40 -15.23
N MET A 247 -8.10 -17.56 -14.00
CA MET A 247 -8.92 -18.71 -13.62
C MET A 247 -10.40 -18.41 -13.45
N CYS A 248 -10.78 -17.13 -13.38
CA CYS A 248 -12.15 -16.65 -13.36
C CYS A 248 -12.46 -15.82 -14.61
N ASN A 249 -13.28 -14.77 -14.45
CA ASN A 249 -13.61 -13.81 -15.48
C ASN A 249 -13.26 -12.38 -15.05
N LEU A 250 -13.27 -11.45 -16.01
CA LEU A 250 -12.96 -10.05 -15.76
C LEU A 250 -13.98 -9.33 -14.89
N THR A 251 -15.22 -9.80 -14.89
CA THR A 251 -16.27 -9.30 -14.00
C THR A 251 -15.90 -9.55 -12.53
N GLU A 252 -15.45 -10.77 -12.17
CA GLU A 252 -14.98 -11.08 -10.80
C GLU A 252 -13.72 -10.27 -10.43
N VAL A 253 -12.83 -10.01 -11.37
CA VAL A 253 -11.69 -9.08 -11.17
C VAL A 253 -12.19 -7.66 -10.85
N SER A 254 -13.22 -7.20 -11.53
CA SER A 254 -13.84 -5.90 -11.26
C SER A 254 -14.45 -5.85 -9.86
N VAL A 255 -15.22 -6.88 -9.49
CA VAL A 255 -15.80 -7.00 -8.14
C VAL A 255 -14.68 -6.97 -7.09
N TYR A 256 -13.64 -7.80 -7.23
CA TYR A 256 -12.49 -7.81 -6.33
C TYR A 256 -11.85 -6.42 -6.23
N SER A 257 -11.63 -5.74 -7.35
CA SER A 257 -10.95 -4.46 -7.38
C SER A 257 -11.72 -3.37 -6.64
N VAL A 258 -13.05 -3.36 -6.69
CA VAL A 258 -13.90 -2.40 -5.96
C VAL A 258 -13.76 -2.59 -4.44
N TYR A 259 -13.85 -3.81 -3.94
CA TYR A 259 -13.61 -4.07 -2.51
C TYR A 259 -12.19 -3.73 -2.09
N ASN A 260 -11.22 -4.06 -2.91
CA ASN A 260 -9.80 -3.80 -2.66
C ASN A 260 -9.48 -2.29 -2.60
N LEU A 261 -10.21 -1.42 -3.32
CA LEU A 261 -10.08 0.03 -3.16
C LEU A 261 -10.37 0.49 -1.73
N VAL A 262 -11.42 -0.04 -1.11
CA VAL A 262 -11.80 0.29 0.27
C VAL A 262 -10.72 -0.18 1.24
N VAL A 263 -10.39 -1.47 1.18
CA VAL A 263 -9.40 -2.06 2.12
C VAL A 263 -8.01 -1.46 1.95
N LYS A 264 -7.58 -1.15 0.72
CA LYS A 264 -6.32 -0.43 0.47
C LYS A 264 -6.30 0.95 1.12
N GLY A 265 -7.41 1.68 1.08
CA GLY A 265 -7.54 2.97 1.77
C GLY A 265 -7.33 2.83 3.28
N ILE A 266 -8.02 1.88 3.90
CA ILE A 266 -7.92 1.62 5.34
C ILE A 266 -6.51 1.12 5.73
N LYS A 267 -5.92 0.25 4.92
CA LYS A 267 -4.55 -0.23 5.08
C LYS A 267 -3.53 0.92 5.09
N GLN A 268 -3.71 1.89 4.22
CA GLN A 268 -2.85 3.08 4.17
C GLN A 268 -2.97 3.90 5.46
N PHE A 269 -4.18 4.06 6.01
CA PHE A 269 -4.37 4.71 7.31
C PHE A 269 -3.68 3.94 8.44
N ALA A 270 -3.85 2.61 8.52
CA ALA A 270 -3.17 1.78 9.51
C ALA A 270 -1.64 1.92 9.42
N GLN A 271 -1.10 2.01 8.20
CA GLN A 271 0.33 2.15 7.95
C GLN A 271 0.91 3.49 8.43
N ILE A 272 0.12 4.59 8.44
CA ILE A 272 0.56 5.89 8.96
C ILE A 272 0.97 5.78 10.43
N PHE A 273 0.24 5.01 11.22
CA PHE A 273 0.53 4.83 12.65
C PHE A 273 1.76 3.93 12.91
N SER A 274 2.19 3.16 11.92
CA SER A 274 3.42 2.35 11.98
C SER A 274 4.65 3.12 11.51
N THR A 275 4.51 4.02 10.53
CA THR A 275 5.63 4.79 10.00
C THR A 275 6.15 5.81 11.03
N GLY A 276 7.45 5.76 11.32
CA GLY A 276 8.12 6.68 12.25
C GLY A 276 8.51 6.05 13.58
N ILE A 277 7.94 4.91 13.94
CA ILE A 277 8.34 4.15 15.14
C ILE A 277 9.59 3.33 14.89
N ASP A 278 9.81 2.90 13.63
CA ASP A 278 10.98 2.13 13.21
C ASP A 278 12.30 2.78 13.64
N ALA A 279 12.41 4.10 13.44
CA ALA A 279 13.61 4.85 13.84
C ALA A 279 13.82 4.86 15.36
N SER A 280 12.73 4.93 16.14
CA SER A 280 12.80 4.89 17.61
C SER A 280 13.20 3.50 18.12
N PHE A 281 12.67 2.44 17.54
CA PHE A 281 13.06 1.07 17.87
C PHE A 281 14.53 0.81 17.48
N GLY A 282 14.93 1.24 16.28
CA GLY A 282 16.32 1.13 15.84
C GLY A 282 17.32 1.83 16.77
N ASP A 283 16.99 3.03 17.27
CA ASP A 283 17.83 3.76 18.23
C ASP A 283 17.96 3.03 19.58
N MET A 284 16.83 2.53 20.11
CA MET A 284 16.85 1.75 21.37
C MET A 284 17.61 0.43 21.24
N ILE A 285 17.48 -0.25 20.10
CA ILE A 285 18.23 -1.49 19.82
C ILE A 285 19.73 -1.19 19.72
N ALA A 286 20.12 -0.14 19.00
CA ALA A 286 21.52 0.27 18.86
C ALA A 286 22.17 0.65 20.19
N LYS A 287 21.39 1.19 21.14
CA LYS A 287 21.82 1.55 22.50
C LYS A 287 21.71 0.40 23.50
N ASN A 288 21.27 -0.79 23.09
CA ASN A 288 21.02 -1.94 23.94
C ASN A 288 20.02 -1.69 25.10
N GLU A 289 19.05 -0.79 24.91
CA GLU A 289 18.02 -0.44 25.89
C GLU A 289 16.87 -1.46 25.90
N LYS A 290 17.14 -2.72 26.21
CA LYS A 290 16.17 -3.84 26.08
C LYS A 290 14.90 -3.64 26.91
N GLU A 291 15.02 -3.21 28.15
CA GLU A 291 13.89 -3.00 29.05
C GLU A 291 12.99 -1.85 28.57
N ASN A 292 13.62 -0.73 28.15
CA ASN A 292 12.92 0.41 27.59
C ASN A 292 12.22 0.05 26.27
N LEU A 293 12.90 -0.71 25.41
CA LEU A 293 12.35 -1.23 24.14
C LEU A 293 11.07 -2.07 24.40
N CYS A 294 11.14 -3.02 25.34
CA CYS A 294 10.03 -3.89 25.68
C CYS A 294 8.84 -3.06 26.21
N LYS A 295 9.09 -2.10 27.09
CA LYS A 295 8.06 -1.21 27.65
C LYS A 295 7.42 -0.35 26.56
N LYS A 296 8.22 0.31 25.72
CA LYS A 296 7.74 1.15 24.62
C LYS A 296 6.98 0.36 23.56
N PHE A 297 7.46 -0.85 23.25
CA PHE A 297 6.76 -1.74 22.34
C PHE A 297 5.40 -2.15 22.90
N ASN A 298 5.30 -2.49 24.18
CA ASN A 298 4.02 -2.82 24.83
C ASN A 298 3.00 -1.68 24.72
N THR A 299 3.45 -0.46 25.01
CA THR A 299 2.60 0.75 24.91
C THR A 299 2.14 0.98 23.47
N TYR A 300 3.05 0.86 22.52
CA TYR A 300 2.73 1.01 21.10
C TYR A 300 1.79 -0.09 20.60
N GLU A 301 2.03 -1.35 20.96
CA GLU A 301 1.22 -2.50 20.59
C GLU A 301 -0.25 -2.33 21.02
N VAL A 302 -0.49 -1.89 22.27
CA VAL A 302 -1.84 -1.64 22.79
C VAL A 302 -2.52 -0.51 22.02
N LEU A 303 -1.84 0.62 21.85
CA LEU A 303 -2.39 1.76 21.12
C LEU A 303 -2.73 1.39 19.68
N TYR A 304 -1.78 0.76 19.01
CA TYR A 304 -1.93 0.37 17.60
C TYR A 304 -3.06 -0.64 17.42
N PHE A 305 -3.16 -1.64 18.29
CA PHE A 305 -4.23 -2.63 18.26
C PHE A 305 -5.60 -1.99 18.53
N THR A 306 -5.71 -1.05 19.46
CA THR A 306 -6.96 -0.30 19.67
C THR A 306 -7.39 0.44 18.39
N ILE A 307 -6.45 1.11 17.71
CA ILE A 307 -6.74 1.86 16.48
C ILE A 307 -7.17 0.93 15.33
N ILE A 308 -6.41 -0.15 15.08
CA ILE A 308 -6.75 -1.05 13.97
C ILE A 308 -8.04 -1.82 14.24
N THR A 309 -8.36 -2.15 15.49
CA THR A 309 -9.64 -2.77 15.84
C THR A 309 -10.81 -1.87 15.46
N ILE A 310 -10.76 -0.60 15.83
CA ILE A 310 -11.80 0.37 15.43
C ILE A 310 -11.87 0.46 13.89
N LEU A 311 -10.74 0.66 13.22
CA LEU A 311 -10.70 0.85 11.76
C LEU A 311 -11.23 -0.39 10.99
N PHE A 312 -10.71 -1.58 11.29
CA PHE A 312 -11.07 -2.77 10.54
C PHE A 312 -12.47 -3.31 10.91
N THR A 313 -12.91 -3.17 12.17
CA THR A 313 -14.27 -3.54 12.56
C THR A 313 -15.31 -2.62 11.91
N CYS A 314 -15.09 -1.31 11.91
CA CYS A 314 -15.94 -0.38 11.18
C CYS A 314 -15.96 -0.70 9.68
N THR A 315 -14.80 -1.03 9.10
CA THR A 315 -14.73 -1.42 7.68
C THR A 315 -15.53 -2.70 7.42
N MET A 316 -15.43 -3.69 8.30
CA MET A 316 -16.17 -4.97 8.18
C MET A 316 -17.68 -4.75 8.14
N ILE A 317 -18.20 -3.85 8.97
CA ILE A 317 -19.64 -3.52 9.03
C ILE A 317 -20.06 -2.71 7.80
N LEU A 318 -19.23 -1.79 7.34
CA LEU A 318 -19.60 -0.75 6.38
C LEU A 318 -19.20 -1.04 4.93
N ILE A 319 -18.38 -2.08 4.66
CA ILE A 319 -17.83 -2.32 3.32
C ILE A 319 -18.92 -2.69 2.31
N VAL A 320 -19.82 -3.61 2.66
CA VAL A 320 -20.90 -4.02 1.78
C VAL A 320 -21.93 -2.90 1.57
N PRO A 321 -22.41 -2.19 2.61
CA PRO A 321 -23.17 -0.95 2.47
C PRO A 321 -22.50 0.09 1.58
N PHE A 322 -21.18 0.30 1.70
CA PHE A 322 -20.45 1.21 0.81
C PHE A 322 -20.51 0.75 -0.64
N VAL A 323 -20.20 -0.52 -0.89
CA VAL A 323 -20.20 -1.09 -2.24
C VAL A 323 -21.60 -0.98 -2.86
N SER A 324 -22.66 -1.18 -2.08
CA SER A 324 -24.05 -1.00 -2.54
C SER A 324 -24.31 0.42 -3.06
N VAL A 325 -23.89 1.44 -2.31
CA VAL A 325 -24.01 2.84 -2.74
C VAL A 325 -23.09 3.15 -3.93
N TYR A 326 -21.86 2.63 -3.87
CA TYR A 326 -20.84 2.87 -4.88
C TYR A 326 -21.21 2.25 -6.23
N THR A 327 -21.79 1.06 -6.24
CA THR A 327 -22.19 0.35 -7.47
C THR A 327 -23.67 0.51 -7.82
N LYS A 328 -24.35 1.46 -7.19
CA LYS A 328 -25.74 1.78 -7.52
C LYS A 328 -25.88 2.06 -9.01
N ASN A 329 -26.91 1.49 -9.63
CA ASN A 329 -27.20 1.54 -11.08
C ASN A 329 -26.23 0.75 -11.98
N ILE A 330 -25.38 -0.11 -11.43
CA ILE A 330 -24.57 -1.06 -12.18
C ILE A 330 -25.29 -2.40 -12.15
N THR A 331 -25.68 -2.92 -13.32
CA THR A 331 -26.53 -4.12 -13.44
C THR A 331 -25.84 -5.29 -14.15
N ASP A 332 -24.65 -5.05 -14.73
CA ASP A 332 -23.87 -6.05 -15.48
C ASP A 332 -23.08 -7.00 -14.59
N ALA A 333 -23.00 -6.72 -13.28
CA ALA A 333 -22.32 -7.58 -12.31
C ALA A 333 -22.99 -7.49 -10.92
N ASN A 334 -22.97 -8.60 -10.19
CA ASN A 334 -23.38 -8.59 -8.78
C ASN A 334 -22.19 -8.20 -7.89
N TYR A 335 -22.17 -6.95 -7.45
CA TYR A 335 -21.15 -6.45 -6.53
C TYR A 335 -21.46 -6.74 -5.05
N ILE A 336 -22.69 -7.11 -4.69
CA ILE A 336 -23.07 -7.34 -3.30
C ILE A 336 -22.66 -8.73 -2.89
N ARG A 337 -21.50 -8.83 -2.23
CA ARG A 337 -20.87 -10.10 -1.83
C ARG A 337 -20.53 -10.06 -0.34
N HIS A 338 -21.49 -10.39 0.54
CA HIS A 338 -21.31 -10.29 2.00
C HIS A 338 -20.12 -11.09 2.52
N LEU A 339 -20.08 -12.40 2.20
CA LEU A 339 -19.00 -13.26 2.68
C LEU A 339 -17.63 -12.79 2.18
N PHE A 340 -17.52 -12.46 0.89
CA PHE A 340 -16.27 -11.93 0.33
C PHE A 340 -15.87 -10.61 1.01
N GLY A 341 -16.82 -9.70 1.24
CA GLY A 341 -16.57 -8.43 1.92
C GLY A 341 -15.98 -8.62 3.33
N TYR A 342 -16.49 -9.59 4.09
CA TYR A 342 -15.92 -9.91 5.40
C TYR A 342 -14.51 -10.52 5.29
N LEU A 343 -14.33 -11.47 4.39
CA LEU A 343 -13.04 -12.17 4.24
C LEU A 343 -11.92 -11.25 3.78
N ILE A 344 -12.17 -10.33 2.83
CA ILE A 344 -11.14 -9.40 2.37
C ILE A 344 -10.74 -8.40 3.47
N VAL A 345 -11.67 -8.01 4.35
CA VAL A 345 -11.35 -7.17 5.51
C VAL A 345 -10.55 -7.97 6.54
N ILE A 346 -10.91 -9.24 6.80
CA ILE A 346 -10.17 -10.11 7.71
C ILE A 346 -8.74 -10.31 7.23
N SER A 347 -8.50 -10.53 5.93
CA SER A 347 -7.15 -10.70 5.39
C SER A 347 -6.25 -9.50 5.70
N GLU A 348 -6.75 -8.29 5.46
CA GLU A 348 -5.97 -7.07 5.71
C GLU A 348 -5.93 -6.69 7.20
N TYR A 349 -6.87 -7.15 8.01
CA TYR A 349 -6.80 -7.00 9.47
C TYR A 349 -5.67 -7.88 10.04
N VAL A 350 -5.54 -9.13 9.57
CA VAL A 350 -4.42 -10.02 9.94
C VAL A 350 -3.07 -9.39 9.52
N TRP A 351 -3.01 -8.80 8.34
CA TRP A 351 -1.83 -8.03 7.91
C TRP A 351 -1.55 -6.84 8.84
N ALA A 352 -2.57 -6.10 9.26
CA ALA A 352 -2.39 -4.97 10.18
C ALA A 352 -1.87 -5.43 11.55
N ILE A 353 -2.37 -6.54 12.10
CA ILE A 353 -1.86 -7.14 13.35
C ILE A 353 -0.36 -7.41 13.27
N ARG A 354 0.16 -7.77 12.10
CA ARG A 354 1.59 -8.03 11.86
C ARG A 354 2.48 -6.80 11.95
N LEU A 355 1.96 -5.60 11.62
CA LEU A 355 2.78 -4.39 11.41
C LEU A 355 3.69 -4.02 12.59
N PRO A 356 3.27 -4.01 13.88
CA PRO A 356 4.16 -3.70 14.99
C PRO A 356 5.38 -4.61 15.05
N TYR A 357 5.16 -5.90 14.85
CA TYR A 357 6.22 -6.91 14.89
C TYR A 357 7.15 -6.82 13.68
N SER A 358 6.58 -6.55 12.51
CA SER A 358 7.32 -6.31 11.28
C SER A 358 8.27 -5.12 11.43
N SER A 359 7.76 -3.99 11.92
CA SER A 359 8.55 -2.79 12.21
C SER A 359 9.71 -3.07 13.15
N LEU A 360 9.46 -3.82 14.21
CA LEU A 360 10.50 -4.19 15.18
C LEU A 360 11.58 -5.09 14.57
N ILE A 361 11.18 -6.14 13.83
CA ILE A 361 12.08 -7.08 13.17
C ILE A 361 12.96 -6.37 12.14
N LEU A 362 12.37 -5.49 11.33
CA LEU A 362 13.09 -4.72 10.32
C LEU A 362 14.06 -3.72 10.96
N SER A 363 13.66 -3.08 12.07
CA SER A 363 14.53 -2.18 12.86
C SER A 363 15.70 -2.90 13.52
N ALA A 364 15.52 -4.17 13.89
CA ALA A 364 16.58 -5.03 14.41
C ALA A 364 17.50 -5.59 13.32
N GLY A 365 17.13 -5.44 12.03
CA GLY A 365 17.92 -5.95 10.91
C GLY A 365 17.81 -7.47 10.71
N HIS A 366 16.79 -8.13 11.30
CA HIS A 366 16.60 -9.59 11.25
C HIS A 366 15.96 -10.03 9.92
N PHE A 367 16.50 -9.57 8.79
CA PHE A 367 16.01 -9.92 7.45
C PHE A 367 16.30 -11.36 7.06
N LYS A 368 17.50 -11.85 7.45
CA LYS A 368 17.97 -13.20 7.11
C LYS A 368 17.15 -14.26 7.84
N GLU A 369 16.87 -14.03 9.11
CA GLU A 369 16.16 -14.93 10.01
C GLU A 369 14.70 -15.15 9.57
N THR A 370 14.08 -14.13 8.99
CA THR A 370 12.68 -14.16 8.57
C THR A 370 12.47 -14.37 7.06
N ARG A 371 13.55 -14.68 6.32
CA ARG A 371 13.52 -14.91 4.88
C ARG A 371 12.71 -16.14 4.47
N ILE A 372 12.86 -17.23 5.22
CA ILE A 372 12.16 -18.49 4.92
C ILE A 372 10.65 -18.30 5.02
N GLY A 373 10.16 -17.63 6.06
CA GLY A 373 8.74 -17.34 6.20
C GLY A 373 8.17 -16.47 5.09
N ALA A 374 8.97 -15.59 4.48
CA ALA A 374 8.54 -14.82 3.31
C ALA A 374 8.24 -15.74 2.10
N TRP A 375 9.07 -16.75 1.87
CA TRP A 375 8.82 -17.76 0.82
C TRP A 375 7.64 -18.66 1.15
N VAL A 376 7.49 -19.07 2.42
CA VAL A 376 6.33 -19.86 2.88
C VAL A 376 5.04 -19.07 2.67
N GLU A 377 4.99 -17.80 3.06
CA GLU A 377 3.83 -16.91 2.82
C GLU A 377 3.47 -16.87 1.33
N CYS A 378 4.47 -16.62 0.47
CA CYS A 378 4.28 -16.51 -0.97
C CYS A 378 3.75 -17.83 -1.58
N LEU A 379 4.41 -18.95 -1.30
CA LEU A 379 4.04 -20.25 -1.85
C LEU A 379 2.66 -20.70 -1.33
N THR A 380 2.39 -20.52 -0.04
CA THR A 380 1.08 -20.86 0.55
C THR A 380 -0.03 -20.04 -0.10
N ASN A 381 0.17 -18.74 -0.28
CA ASN A 381 -0.80 -17.88 -0.95
C ASN A 381 -1.09 -18.39 -2.37
N ILE A 382 -0.07 -18.62 -3.19
CA ILE A 382 -0.24 -19.05 -4.59
C ILE A 382 -0.93 -20.44 -4.64
N ILE A 383 -0.41 -21.41 -3.91
CA ILE A 383 -0.89 -22.81 -3.98
C ILE A 383 -2.34 -22.90 -3.50
N LEU A 384 -2.65 -22.33 -2.32
CA LEU A 384 -4.02 -22.39 -1.78
C LEU A 384 -4.99 -21.58 -2.64
N SER A 385 -4.61 -20.42 -3.13
CA SER A 385 -5.47 -19.62 -4.01
C SER A 385 -5.79 -20.37 -5.30
N ILE A 386 -4.80 -21.03 -5.93
CA ILE A 386 -5.02 -21.84 -7.14
C ILE A 386 -5.93 -23.04 -6.85
N ILE A 387 -5.74 -23.75 -5.74
CA ILE A 387 -6.58 -24.91 -5.40
C ILE A 387 -8.01 -24.48 -5.09
N LEU A 388 -8.19 -23.42 -4.31
CA LEU A 388 -9.49 -23.02 -3.81
C LEU A 388 -10.30 -22.21 -4.84
N VAL A 389 -9.65 -21.55 -5.81
CA VAL A 389 -10.36 -20.75 -6.82
C VAL A 389 -11.30 -21.60 -7.68
N PHE A 390 -10.95 -22.84 -7.98
CA PHE A 390 -11.78 -23.73 -8.80
C PHE A 390 -13.18 -23.97 -8.22
N ASN A 391 -13.28 -24.11 -6.89
CA ASN A 391 -14.54 -24.41 -6.22
C ASN A 391 -15.23 -23.18 -5.62
N TYR A 392 -14.44 -22.16 -5.24
CA TYR A 392 -14.94 -21.02 -4.45
C TYR A 392 -14.68 -19.65 -5.12
N GLY A 393 -14.09 -19.60 -6.33
CA GLY A 393 -13.84 -18.36 -7.06
C GLY A 393 -13.09 -17.33 -6.22
N ILE A 394 -13.63 -16.11 -6.18
CA ILE A 394 -13.10 -14.96 -5.44
C ILE A 394 -12.91 -15.23 -3.92
N ILE A 395 -13.80 -16.02 -3.33
CA ILE A 395 -13.74 -16.43 -1.92
C ILE A 395 -12.53 -17.33 -1.69
N GLY A 396 -12.28 -18.29 -2.61
CA GLY A 396 -11.16 -19.22 -2.51
C GLY A 396 -9.81 -18.51 -2.53
N VAL A 397 -9.62 -17.52 -3.41
CA VAL A 397 -8.41 -16.70 -3.47
C VAL A 397 -8.20 -15.95 -2.15
N THR A 398 -9.26 -15.37 -1.61
CA THR A 398 -9.18 -14.61 -0.36
C THR A 398 -8.85 -15.50 0.84
N ILE A 399 -9.38 -16.73 0.89
CA ILE A 399 -9.03 -17.71 1.94
C ILE A 399 -7.55 -18.07 1.86
N GLY A 400 -7.00 -18.32 0.65
CA GLY A 400 -5.59 -18.57 0.45
C GLY A 400 -4.71 -17.43 1.01
N THR A 401 -5.12 -16.19 0.76
CA THR A 401 -4.47 -14.99 1.29
C THR A 401 -4.54 -14.90 2.82
N ILE A 402 -5.70 -15.18 3.43
CA ILE A 402 -5.86 -15.20 4.90
C ILE A 402 -4.92 -16.23 5.55
N VAL A 403 -4.86 -17.44 5.02
CA VAL A 403 -4.00 -18.50 5.58
C VAL A 403 -2.53 -18.12 5.49
N ALA A 404 -2.08 -17.66 4.33
CA ALA A 404 -0.70 -17.21 4.12
C ALA A 404 -0.32 -16.06 5.07
N MET A 405 -1.20 -15.06 5.20
CA MET A 405 -1.03 -13.96 6.13
C MET A 405 -0.97 -14.40 7.59
N THR A 406 -1.81 -15.35 7.98
CA THR A 406 -1.86 -15.87 9.35
C THR A 406 -0.57 -16.58 9.72
N ILE A 407 -0.03 -17.42 8.82
CA ILE A 407 1.27 -18.09 9.00
C ILE A 407 2.37 -17.06 9.20
N ARG A 408 2.44 -16.07 8.33
CA ARG A 408 3.47 -15.03 8.40
C ARG A 408 3.36 -14.16 9.65
N THR A 409 2.14 -13.78 10.03
CA THR A 409 1.87 -13.00 11.24
C THR A 409 2.30 -13.77 12.49
N SER A 410 2.00 -15.07 12.55
CA SER A 410 2.40 -15.94 13.65
C SER A 410 3.91 -16.06 13.79
N GLU A 411 4.63 -16.20 12.65
CA GLU A 411 6.11 -16.21 12.64
C GLU A 411 6.68 -14.90 13.19
N PHE A 412 6.15 -13.77 12.74
CA PHE A 412 6.64 -12.45 13.19
C PHE A 412 6.37 -12.22 14.68
N ILE A 413 5.19 -12.61 15.19
CA ILE A 413 4.86 -12.53 16.60
C ILE A 413 5.83 -13.40 17.42
N TYR A 414 6.06 -14.64 16.98
CA TYR A 414 7.00 -15.55 17.65
C TYR A 414 8.42 -15.00 17.65
N HIS A 415 8.94 -14.62 16.49
CA HIS A 415 10.31 -14.13 16.33
C HIS A 415 10.56 -12.84 17.13
N ALA A 416 9.69 -11.88 17.08
CA ALA A 416 9.82 -10.63 17.81
C ALA A 416 9.81 -10.83 19.33
N ASN A 417 8.87 -11.64 19.84
CA ASN A 417 8.76 -11.90 21.28
C ASN A 417 9.96 -12.68 21.81
N LYS A 418 10.41 -13.72 21.09
CA LYS A 418 11.47 -14.63 21.56
C LYS A 418 12.87 -14.06 21.39
N HIS A 419 13.17 -13.44 20.24
CA HIS A 419 14.54 -13.09 19.87
C HIS A 419 14.89 -11.60 20.04
N ILE A 420 13.90 -10.71 20.10
CA ILE A 420 14.13 -9.27 20.21
C ILE A 420 13.69 -8.74 21.57
N LEU A 421 12.42 -9.00 21.95
CA LEU A 421 11.84 -8.50 23.19
C LEU A 421 12.18 -9.36 24.41
N ASN A 422 12.56 -10.64 24.20
CA ASN A 422 12.81 -11.62 25.26
C ASN A 422 11.65 -11.68 26.28
N ARG A 423 10.39 -11.68 25.80
CA ARG A 423 9.18 -11.75 26.61
C ARG A 423 8.32 -12.96 26.24
N ASN A 424 7.40 -13.32 27.14
CA ASN A 424 6.47 -14.41 26.89
C ASN A 424 5.50 -14.05 25.75
N ILE A 425 5.37 -14.93 24.76
CA ILE A 425 4.47 -14.78 23.61
C ILE A 425 2.99 -14.65 24.02
N ASN A 426 2.61 -15.23 25.17
CA ASN A 426 1.25 -15.17 25.68
C ASN A 426 0.75 -13.73 25.91
N ILE A 427 1.67 -12.77 26.10
CA ILE A 427 1.31 -11.35 26.22
C ILE A 427 0.70 -10.84 24.90
N SER A 428 1.31 -11.17 23.77
CA SER A 428 0.80 -10.79 22.46
C SER A 428 -0.49 -11.58 22.10
N ILE A 429 -0.52 -12.87 22.42
CA ILE A 429 -1.71 -13.72 22.15
C ILE A 429 -2.93 -13.20 22.92
N LYS A 430 -2.79 -12.82 24.19
CA LYS A 430 -3.89 -12.24 24.98
C LYS A 430 -4.41 -10.94 24.38
N LYS A 431 -3.53 -10.07 23.89
CA LYS A 431 -3.92 -8.82 23.21
C LYS A 431 -4.66 -9.09 21.89
N ILE A 432 -4.18 -10.07 21.12
CA ILE A 432 -4.85 -10.47 19.87
C ILE A 432 -6.22 -11.11 20.17
N ALA A 433 -6.32 -11.97 21.17
CA ALA A 433 -7.60 -12.53 21.60
C ALA A 433 -8.58 -11.43 21.99
N LEU A 434 -8.11 -10.41 22.74
CA LEU A 434 -8.94 -9.28 23.14
C LEU A 434 -9.50 -8.51 21.93
N ILE A 435 -8.67 -8.16 20.95
CA ILE A 435 -9.13 -7.40 19.78
C ILE A 435 -10.11 -8.22 18.93
N LEU A 436 -9.98 -9.55 18.88
CA LEU A 436 -10.95 -10.43 18.22
C LEU A 436 -12.29 -10.45 18.99
N ILE A 437 -12.25 -10.53 20.32
CA ILE A 437 -13.45 -10.45 21.17
C ILE A 437 -14.14 -9.08 21.01
N GLU A 438 -13.38 -7.99 21.06
CA GLU A 438 -13.91 -6.64 20.82
C GLU A 438 -14.58 -6.53 19.46
N THR A 439 -13.94 -7.06 18.41
CA THR A 439 -14.51 -7.10 17.05
C THR A 439 -15.86 -7.83 17.02
N ILE A 440 -15.93 -9.03 17.63
CA ILE A 440 -17.17 -9.80 17.68
C ILE A 440 -18.27 -9.03 18.44
N ILE A 441 -17.95 -8.43 19.58
CA ILE A 441 -18.90 -7.65 20.38
C ILE A 441 -19.43 -6.46 19.57
N ILE A 442 -18.55 -5.72 18.91
CA ILE A 442 -18.92 -4.53 18.13
C ILE A 442 -19.84 -4.94 16.96
N VAL A 443 -19.46 -5.98 16.21
CA VAL A 443 -20.26 -6.49 15.10
C VAL A 443 -21.62 -6.97 15.59
N PHE A 444 -21.68 -7.66 16.72
CA PHE A 444 -22.96 -8.11 17.30
C PHE A 444 -23.86 -6.92 17.71
N ILE A 445 -23.31 -5.95 18.45
CA ILE A 445 -24.07 -4.78 18.89
C ILE A 445 -24.47 -3.89 17.70
N SER A 446 -23.67 -3.83 16.66
CA SER A 446 -23.99 -3.03 15.47
C SER A 446 -25.29 -3.44 14.79
N ASN A 447 -25.71 -4.73 14.91
CA ASN A 447 -26.99 -5.19 14.35
C ASN A 447 -28.21 -4.57 15.02
N TYR A 448 -28.05 -3.99 16.21
CA TYR A 448 -29.12 -3.32 16.95
C TYR A 448 -29.13 -1.80 16.80
N LEU A 449 -28.17 -1.25 16.04
CA LEU A 449 -28.15 0.18 15.76
C LEU A 449 -29.22 0.55 14.75
N PRO A 450 -29.87 1.73 14.91
CA PRO A 450 -30.85 2.24 13.97
C PRO A 450 -30.14 2.82 12.71
N TYR A 451 -29.56 1.95 11.90
CA TYR A 451 -28.92 2.37 10.66
C TYR A 451 -29.93 2.91 9.66
N LEU A 452 -29.54 4.00 8.99
CA LEU A 452 -30.26 4.57 7.88
C LEU A 452 -30.11 3.70 6.64
N ASP A 453 -31.11 3.70 5.78
CA ASP A 453 -31.06 2.99 4.49
C ASP A 453 -29.86 3.44 3.66
N ASN A 454 -29.08 2.50 3.14
CA ASN A 454 -27.89 2.75 2.33
C ASN A 454 -28.29 3.15 0.90
N THR A 455 -29.08 4.20 0.73
CA THR A 455 -29.55 4.69 -0.57
C THR A 455 -28.63 5.73 -1.19
N ASN A 456 -27.82 6.42 -0.37
CA ASN A 456 -26.93 7.49 -0.78
C ASN A 456 -25.69 7.59 0.13
N TYR A 457 -24.69 8.37 -0.31
CA TYR A 457 -23.45 8.56 0.44
C TYR A 457 -23.64 9.28 1.77
N ILE A 458 -24.64 10.16 1.91
CA ILE A 458 -24.88 10.90 3.15
C ILE A 458 -25.33 9.94 4.25
N ASN A 459 -26.30 9.08 3.96
CA ASN A 459 -26.75 8.06 4.90
C ASN A 459 -25.62 7.09 5.29
N TRP A 460 -24.82 6.68 4.29
CA TRP A 460 -23.65 5.83 4.57
C TRP A 460 -22.64 6.54 5.49
N ILE A 461 -22.35 7.84 5.30
CA ILE A 461 -21.45 8.61 6.17
C ILE A 461 -22.03 8.69 7.60
N LEU A 462 -23.33 8.93 7.74
CA LEU A 462 -23.97 8.96 9.06
C LEU A 462 -23.86 7.59 9.77
N ASN A 463 -24.13 6.51 9.05
CA ASN A 463 -23.94 5.15 9.53
C ASN A 463 -22.46 4.89 9.94
N ALA A 464 -21.51 5.41 9.15
CA ALA A 464 -20.09 5.28 9.46
C ALA A 464 -19.71 6.03 10.76
N VAL A 465 -20.23 7.23 10.96
CA VAL A 465 -20.04 7.99 12.20
C VAL A 465 -20.61 7.24 13.41
N MET A 466 -21.84 6.71 13.29
CA MET A 466 -22.46 5.90 14.36
C MET A 466 -21.62 4.66 14.68
N THR A 467 -21.13 3.96 13.67
CA THR A 467 -20.29 2.76 13.84
C THR A 467 -18.95 3.11 14.50
N ILE A 468 -18.30 4.22 14.12
CA ILE A 468 -17.04 4.68 14.72
C ILE A 468 -17.26 5.05 16.19
N ILE A 469 -18.36 5.72 16.53
CA ILE A 469 -18.70 6.08 17.92
C ILE A 469 -18.91 4.80 18.73
N LEU A 470 -19.69 3.83 18.22
CA LEU A 470 -19.89 2.54 18.89
C LEU A 470 -18.57 1.81 19.13
N ALA A 471 -17.76 1.64 18.07
CA ALA A 471 -16.48 0.94 18.17
C ALA A 471 -15.53 1.62 19.16
N SER A 472 -15.47 2.97 19.14
CA SER A 472 -14.65 3.75 20.06
C SER A 472 -15.14 3.65 21.51
N ALA A 473 -16.47 3.67 21.71
CA ALA A 473 -17.08 3.56 23.03
C ALA A 473 -16.88 2.19 23.68
N ILE A 474 -16.63 1.15 22.89
CA ILE A 474 -16.31 -0.20 23.37
C ILE A 474 -14.80 -0.37 23.53
N CYS A 475 -14.02 -0.17 22.48
CA CYS A 475 -12.58 -0.44 22.49
C CYS A 475 -11.80 0.44 23.47
N ILE A 476 -12.07 1.76 23.50
CA ILE A 476 -11.26 2.67 24.32
C ILE A 476 -11.41 2.39 25.81
N PRO A 477 -12.62 2.23 26.40
CA PRO A 477 -12.77 1.92 27.82
C PRO A 477 -12.23 0.53 28.19
N ILE A 478 -12.48 -0.50 27.39
CA ILE A 478 -11.99 -1.85 27.66
C ILE A 478 -10.45 -1.84 27.71
N ASN A 479 -9.81 -1.30 26.68
CA ASN A 479 -8.35 -1.23 26.63
C ASN A 479 -7.77 -0.31 27.71
N PHE A 480 -8.45 0.79 28.07
CA PHE A 480 -8.03 1.66 29.16
C PHE A 480 -8.07 0.96 30.54
N ILE A 481 -9.08 0.13 30.77
CA ILE A 481 -9.21 -0.63 32.02
C ILE A 481 -8.15 -1.73 32.10
N LEU A 482 -8.00 -2.51 31.04
CA LEU A 482 -7.09 -3.66 31.02
C LEU A 482 -5.61 -3.27 30.91
N TYR A 483 -5.28 -2.17 30.23
CA TYR A 483 -3.91 -1.70 29.96
C TYR A 483 -3.67 -0.29 30.53
N LYS A 484 -4.10 -0.07 31.75
CA LYS A 484 -4.06 1.24 32.44
C LYS A 484 -2.66 1.86 32.50
N ASN A 485 -1.61 1.03 32.62
CA ASN A 485 -0.23 1.50 32.72
C ASN A 485 0.27 2.04 31.38
N GLU A 486 -0.03 1.34 30.28
CA GLU A 486 0.33 1.72 28.92
C GLU A 486 -0.38 3.03 28.53
N PHE A 487 -1.67 3.19 28.86
CA PHE A 487 -2.40 4.42 28.62
C PHE A 487 -1.88 5.60 29.47
N LYS A 488 -1.49 5.37 30.74
CA LYS A 488 -0.85 6.41 31.55
C LYS A 488 0.49 6.86 30.95
N GLU A 489 1.27 5.93 30.43
CA GLU A 489 2.53 6.26 29.76
C GLU A 489 2.32 7.10 28.51
N LEU A 490 1.30 6.79 27.71
CA LEU A 490 0.91 7.59 26.55
C LEU A 490 0.55 9.02 26.95
N ILE A 491 -0.36 9.18 27.93
CA ILE A 491 -0.78 10.48 28.41
C ILE A 491 0.41 11.30 28.91
N ASN A 492 1.32 10.68 29.66
CA ASN A 492 2.53 11.33 30.16
C ASN A 492 3.47 11.76 29.02
N THR A 493 3.58 10.94 27.98
CA THR A 493 4.39 11.26 26.79
C THR A 493 3.80 12.45 26.04
N PHE A 494 2.48 12.48 25.82
CA PHE A 494 1.80 13.63 25.21
C PHE A 494 1.94 14.90 26.06
N LYS A 495 1.77 14.82 27.37
CA LYS A 495 1.98 15.97 28.27
C LYS A 495 3.40 16.54 28.18
N LYS A 496 4.42 15.67 28.08
CA LYS A 496 5.82 16.10 27.90
C LYS A 496 6.04 16.81 26.55
N ILE A 497 5.44 16.31 25.47
CA ILE A 497 5.54 16.94 24.13
C ILE A 497 4.89 18.34 24.15
N ILE A 498 3.70 18.46 24.72
CA ILE A 498 2.98 19.74 24.81
C ILE A 498 3.76 20.74 25.68
N LYS A 499 4.33 20.29 26.81
CA LYS A 499 5.18 21.16 27.66
C LYS A 499 6.44 21.63 26.92
N ARG A 500 7.14 20.75 26.16
CA ARG A 500 8.32 21.18 25.36
C ARG A 500 7.97 22.24 24.34
N LYS A 501 6.84 22.11 23.61
CA LYS A 501 6.38 23.13 22.65
C LYS A 501 6.04 24.49 23.27
N LYS A 502 5.86 24.56 24.59
CA LYS A 502 5.53 25.80 25.32
C LYS A 502 6.80 26.56 25.76
N TYR A 503 7.97 25.91 25.65
CA TYR A 503 9.27 26.48 26.03
C TYR A 503 10.25 26.63 24.84
N GLU A 504 9.84 26.22 23.61
CA GLU A 504 10.45 26.58 22.32
C GLU A 504 9.62 27.72 21.64
#